data_81ab0a3b3f78558a555560eea18f5601
#
_entry.id   81ab0a3b3f78558a555560eea18f5601
#
_cell.length_a   1.000
_cell.length_b   1.000
_cell.length_c   1.000
_cell.angle_alpha   90.00
_cell.angle_beta   90.00
_cell.angle_gamma   90.00
#
_symmetry.space_group_name_H-M   'P 1'
#
loop_
_entity.id
_entity.type
_entity.pdbx_description
1 polymer ?
#
loop_
_entity_poly.entity_id
_entity_poly.type
_entity_poly.pdbx_seq_one_letter_code
_entity_poly.pdbx_strand_id
1 'polypeptide(L)'
;MNALNSRLVFTTSIPLPVTPYKPFPYYNLEVVQWSLLFGVCFLLGVGMGANDVADAFGTSVGTGTVTVTQAFILATVVEMMGSMASGLTGSFGKSLEIVDTSSYADNPDELVIGQIAMLVGCSTWLIIATFYSMPVSSIHSLLGATMGFSFVLRGVRGIIWERVAWVALVWILSPVVSAIFSMITFFVIDVTILRAKNPVKTGLFLLPVVYAVVVFTNVLLFLQDGSRVFHFDEIPLLYTIAVSLLLAVLSGFLALFVTGPIMKRRLEKTSTELPRIASSLSYSFPIRPRGWLRKAVYWAFPPLRNDDQKAVRLFSFLQIMTACFAGFAHGANDVTNCVAPMRDLISMYNHGYQEDNTKLNITVYVGLLSTLAVLLGIWTLGIRVIRTVGEDFAKMNPATGFSVEFGAAICALATNIYNIPQSMTHCLVGSIFGLGLVRSGPILKWKTVKYVFLSWILTIPVSGLISAAVMYLLQAVLE
;
A
#
# COMPACT_ATOMS: atom_id res chain seq x y z
N MET A 1 24.75 3.47 17.61
CA MET A 1 23.50 2.66 17.60
C MET A 1 23.70 1.21 17.98
N ASN A 2 24.90 0.81 18.44
CA ASN A 2 25.20 -0.60 18.81
C ASN A 2 25.03 -0.95 20.30
N ALA A 3 24.37 -0.11 21.10
CA ALA A 3 24.28 -0.32 22.56
C ALA A 3 22.87 -0.61 23.09
N LEU A 4 21.83 -0.66 22.21
CA LEU A 4 20.45 -0.92 22.63
C LEU A 4 19.98 -2.37 22.34
N ASN A 5 20.83 -3.20 21.72
CA ASN A 5 20.45 -4.55 21.29
C ASN A 5 20.73 -5.67 22.32
N SER A 6 21.05 -5.36 23.56
CA SER A 6 21.51 -6.42 24.46
C SER A 6 20.68 -6.72 25.70
N ARG A 7 19.45 -6.21 25.85
CA ARG A 7 18.64 -6.58 27.05
C ARG A 7 17.14 -6.50 26.82
N LEU A 8 16.56 -7.49 26.18
CA LEU A 8 15.17 -7.95 26.42
C LEU A 8 15.06 -9.42 25.97
N VAL A 9 15.77 -10.28 26.68
CA VAL A 9 15.58 -11.73 26.56
C VAL A 9 14.45 -12.09 27.52
N PHE A 10 13.25 -12.29 27.01
CA PHE A 10 12.20 -13.01 27.73
C PHE A 10 12.49 -14.50 27.65
N THR A 11 13.29 -15.01 28.60
CA THR A 11 13.46 -16.43 28.78
C THR A 11 12.30 -16.99 29.61
N THR A 12 11.21 -17.34 28.93
CA THR A 12 10.24 -18.29 29.49
C THR A 12 10.45 -19.63 28.81
N SER A 13 11.39 -20.41 29.35
CA SER A 13 11.58 -21.80 28.96
C SER A 13 10.53 -22.67 29.68
N ILE A 14 9.35 -22.82 29.08
CA ILE A 14 8.45 -23.91 29.39
C ILE A 14 8.83 -25.07 28.45
N PRO A 15 9.36 -26.19 28.91
CA PRO A 15 9.63 -27.33 28.05
C PRO A 15 8.29 -27.99 27.69
N LEU A 16 7.80 -27.71 26.50
CA LEU A 16 6.72 -28.49 25.91
C LEU A 16 7.29 -29.84 25.43
N PRO A 17 6.53 -30.94 25.53
CA PRO A 17 6.99 -32.24 25.05
C PRO A 17 7.27 -32.15 23.54
N VAL A 18 8.52 -32.45 23.18
CA VAL A 18 8.94 -32.57 21.78
C VAL A 18 8.37 -33.91 21.30
N THR A 19 7.26 -33.87 20.58
CA THR A 19 6.85 -35.04 19.79
C THR A 19 7.92 -35.27 18.72
N PRO A 20 8.45 -36.47 18.55
CA PRO A 20 9.43 -36.76 17.52
C PRO A 20 8.78 -36.49 16.15
N TYR A 21 9.41 -35.62 15.38
CA TYR A 21 9.01 -35.26 14.05
C TYR A 21 9.03 -36.50 13.13
N LYS A 22 7.95 -36.77 12.40
CA LYS A 22 7.90 -37.77 11.33
C LYS A 22 8.05 -37.03 10.00
N PRO A 23 9.11 -37.32 9.21
CA PRO A 23 9.23 -36.73 7.87
C PRO A 23 8.07 -37.18 6.99
N PHE A 24 7.58 -36.23 6.17
CA PHE A 24 6.55 -36.51 5.17
C PHE A 24 7.04 -37.53 4.14
N PRO A 25 6.22 -38.50 3.72
CA PRO A 25 6.58 -39.41 2.65
C PRO A 25 6.63 -38.66 1.30
N TYR A 26 7.75 -38.81 0.60
CA TYR A 26 7.94 -38.28 -0.73
C TYR A 26 6.94 -38.91 -1.71
N TYR A 27 6.04 -38.09 -2.26
CA TYR A 27 5.27 -38.43 -3.44
C TYR A 27 5.78 -37.63 -4.61
N ASN A 28 5.80 -38.20 -5.84
CA ASN A 28 6.08 -37.51 -7.10
C ASN A 28 5.01 -36.42 -7.41
N LEU A 29 5.01 -35.39 -6.58
CA LEU A 29 4.01 -34.32 -6.58
C LEU A 29 4.45 -33.12 -7.46
N GLU A 30 5.59 -33.19 -8.15
CA GLU A 30 6.16 -32.04 -8.86
C GLU A 30 5.14 -31.29 -9.72
N VAL A 31 4.44 -31.96 -10.59
CA VAL A 31 3.47 -31.33 -11.50
C VAL A 31 2.29 -30.74 -10.75
N VAL A 32 1.80 -31.46 -9.71
CA VAL A 32 0.64 -31.01 -8.91
C VAL A 32 1.03 -29.83 -8.04
N GLN A 33 2.21 -29.87 -7.39
CA GLN A 33 2.73 -28.77 -6.59
C GLN A 33 2.92 -27.50 -7.42
N TRP A 34 3.53 -27.61 -8.58
CA TRP A 34 3.72 -26.49 -9.50
C TRP A 34 2.39 -25.93 -10.00
N SER A 35 1.46 -26.80 -10.39
CA SER A 35 0.14 -26.35 -10.88
C SER A 35 -0.68 -25.67 -9.80
N LEU A 36 -0.67 -26.19 -8.57
CA LEU A 36 -1.33 -25.58 -7.43
C LEU A 36 -0.69 -24.23 -7.10
N LEU A 37 0.64 -24.17 -7.06
CA LEU A 37 1.37 -22.98 -6.72
C LEU A 37 1.14 -21.86 -7.75
N PHE A 38 1.17 -22.16 -9.04
CA PHE A 38 0.83 -21.21 -10.10
C PHE A 38 -0.62 -20.73 -9.97
N GLY A 39 -1.57 -21.64 -9.74
CA GLY A 39 -2.97 -21.31 -9.56
C GLY A 39 -3.22 -20.41 -8.35
N VAL A 40 -2.54 -20.67 -7.24
CA VAL A 40 -2.72 -19.91 -6.00
C VAL A 40 -2.01 -18.54 -6.08
N CYS A 41 -0.83 -18.45 -6.70
CA CYS A 41 -0.18 -17.18 -7.00
C CYS A 41 -1.06 -16.29 -7.90
N PHE A 42 -1.72 -16.91 -8.89
CA PHE A 42 -2.69 -16.21 -9.73
C PHE A 42 -3.86 -15.66 -8.91
N LEU A 43 -4.47 -16.48 -8.04
CA LEU A 43 -5.56 -16.04 -7.16
C LEU A 43 -5.13 -14.94 -6.20
N LEU A 44 -3.91 -15.00 -5.68
CA LEU A 44 -3.35 -13.94 -4.85
C LEU A 44 -3.22 -12.63 -5.63
N GLY A 45 -2.69 -12.67 -6.86
CA GLY A 45 -2.61 -11.50 -7.72
C GLY A 45 -3.98 -10.88 -8.01
N VAL A 46 -5.00 -11.70 -8.29
CA VAL A 46 -6.39 -11.23 -8.45
C VAL A 46 -6.89 -10.54 -7.17
N GLY A 47 -6.64 -11.14 -6.00
CA GLY A 47 -7.04 -10.57 -4.72
C GLY A 47 -6.38 -9.23 -4.42
N MET A 48 -5.05 -9.14 -4.66
CA MET A 48 -4.27 -7.91 -4.47
C MET A 48 -4.73 -6.81 -5.41
N GLY A 49 -4.73 -7.03 -6.72
CA GLY A 49 -5.15 -6.01 -7.68
C GLY A 49 -6.58 -5.52 -7.45
N ALA A 50 -7.48 -6.41 -7.00
CA ALA A 50 -8.85 -6.05 -6.68
C ALA A 50 -8.98 -5.19 -5.41
N ASN A 51 -8.14 -5.40 -4.39
CA ASN A 51 -8.18 -4.64 -3.15
C ASN A 51 -7.34 -3.36 -3.24
N ASP A 52 -6.11 -3.50 -3.71
CA ASP A 52 -5.07 -2.48 -3.54
C ASP A 52 -5.15 -1.36 -4.59
N VAL A 53 -5.88 -1.56 -5.72
CA VAL A 53 -6.16 -0.47 -6.68
C VAL A 53 -6.86 0.73 -6.03
N ALA A 54 -7.60 0.52 -4.95
CA ALA A 54 -8.25 1.59 -4.20
C ALA A 54 -7.26 2.47 -3.43
N ASP A 55 -6.11 1.94 -3.07
CA ASP A 55 -5.05 2.66 -2.37
C ASP A 55 -4.34 3.67 -3.29
N ALA A 56 -4.31 3.39 -4.60
CA ALA A 56 -3.76 4.32 -5.57
C ALA A 56 -4.83 5.29 -6.13
N PHE A 57 -5.99 4.78 -6.54
CA PHE A 57 -6.96 5.54 -7.33
C PHE A 57 -8.28 5.83 -6.61
N GLY A 58 -8.53 5.28 -5.41
CA GLY A 58 -9.78 5.46 -4.68
C GLY A 58 -10.10 6.92 -4.40
N THR A 59 -9.14 7.68 -3.88
CA THR A 59 -9.30 9.11 -3.60
C THR A 59 -9.49 9.93 -4.88
N SER A 60 -8.77 9.60 -5.97
CA SER A 60 -8.86 10.28 -7.26
C SER A 60 -10.22 10.07 -7.94
N VAL A 61 -10.82 8.90 -7.79
CA VAL A 61 -12.21 8.63 -8.21
C VAL A 61 -13.20 9.35 -7.30
N GLY A 62 -13.00 9.29 -5.98
CA GLY A 62 -13.89 9.92 -5.00
C GLY A 62 -13.95 11.43 -5.08
N THR A 63 -12.86 12.08 -5.50
CA THR A 63 -12.84 13.54 -5.77
C THR A 63 -13.43 13.91 -7.14
N GLY A 64 -13.74 12.92 -7.98
CA GLY A 64 -14.20 13.14 -9.35
C GLY A 64 -13.09 13.64 -10.31
N THR A 65 -11.83 13.48 -9.89
CA THR A 65 -10.66 13.86 -10.71
C THR A 65 -10.51 12.95 -11.92
N VAL A 66 -10.79 11.66 -11.75
CA VAL A 66 -10.86 10.66 -12.81
C VAL A 66 -12.14 9.83 -12.67
N THR A 67 -12.63 9.30 -13.78
CA THR A 67 -13.69 8.30 -13.77
C THR A 67 -13.11 6.92 -13.41
N VAL A 68 -13.94 5.97 -12.98
CA VAL A 68 -13.52 4.60 -12.68
C VAL A 68 -12.79 3.96 -13.87
N THR A 69 -13.31 4.11 -15.08
CA THR A 69 -12.66 3.56 -16.28
C THR A 69 -11.29 4.20 -16.54
N GLN A 70 -11.17 5.52 -16.36
CA GLN A 70 -9.88 6.20 -16.48
C GLN A 70 -8.89 5.73 -15.41
N ALA A 71 -9.36 5.54 -14.17
CA ALA A 71 -8.56 5.00 -13.09
C ALA A 71 -8.04 3.58 -13.42
N PHE A 72 -8.90 2.70 -13.96
CA PHE A 72 -8.50 1.34 -14.34
C PHE A 72 -7.50 1.32 -15.51
N ILE A 73 -7.67 2.21 -16.51
CA ILE A 73 -6.70 2.34 -17.61
C ILE A 73 -5.35 2.82 -17.06
N LEU A 74 -5.34 3.86 -16.22
CA LEU A 74 -4.12 4.37 -15.61
C LEU A 74 -3.46 3.31 -14.72
N ALA A 75 -4.24 2.65 -13.85
CA ALA A 75 -3.76 1.55 -13.01
C ALA A 75 -3.11 0.45 -13.86
N THR A 76 -3.77 0.01 -14.93
CA THR A 76 -3.24 -1.00 -15.85
C THR A 76 -1.84 -0.62 -16.34
N VAL A 77 -1.67 0.62 -16.80
CA VAL A 77 -0.39 1.07 -17.35
C VAL A 77 0.68 1.17 -16.27
N VAL A 78 0.36 1.85 -15.15
CA VAL A 78 1.38 2.13 -14.13
C VAL A 78 1.74 0.90 -13.30
N GLU A 79 0.78 0.00 -13.02
CA GLU A 79 1.06 -1.24 -12.30
C GLU A 79 1.84 -2.24 -13.16
N MET A 80 1.56 -2.31 -14.48
CA MET A 80 2.42 -3.05 -15.40
C MET A 80 3.86 -2.50 -15.40
N MET A 81 4.02 -1.18 -15.46
CA MET A 81 5.35 -0.57 -15.40
C MET A 81 6.06 -0.87 -14.07
N GLY A 82 5.35 -0.80 -12.95
CA GLY A 82 5.89 -1.12 -11.64
C GLY A 82 6.30 -2.59 -11.52
N SER A 83 5.45 -3.50 -11.97
CA SER A 83 5.74 -4.93 -11.97
C SER A 83 6.95 -5.29 -12.83
N MET A 84 7.09 -4.66 -13.99
CA MET A 84 8.26 -4.85 -14.87
C MET A 84 9.54 -4.24 -14.28
N ALA A 85 9.43 -3.13 -13.57
CA ALA A 85 10.58 -2.43 -13.02
C ALA A 85 11.16 -3.11 -11.77
N SER A 86 10.34 -3.67 -10.90
CA SER A 86 10.75 -4.24 -9.61
C SER A 86 10.13 -5.61 -9.33
N GLY A 87 8.87 -5.82 -9.72
CA GLY A 87 8.11 -7.00 -9.35
C GLY A 87 8.67 -8.30 -9.90
N LEU A 88 9.25 -8.30 -11.11
CA LEU A 88 9.78 -9.49 -11.75
C LEU A 88 11.03 -10.07 -11.07
N THR A 89 11.74 -9.30 -10.26
CA THR A 89 12.93 -9.79 -9.55
C THR A 89 12.62 -10.49 -8.24
N GLY A 90 11.39 -10.34 -7.74
CA GLY A 90 10.87 -11.09 -6.59
C GLY A 90 11.78 -11.05 -5.37
N SER A 91 12.12 -9.88 -4.87
CA SER A 91 12.79 -9.77 -3.59
C SER A 91 11.76 -9.62 -2.49
N PHE A 92 11.41 -10.72 -1.83
CA PHE A 92 10.66 -10.62 -0.57
C PHE A 92 11.49 -9.75 0.36
N GLY A 93 10.96 -8.60 0.73
CA GLY A 93 11.66 -7.74 1.64
C GLY A 93 11.99 -8.53 2.91
N LYS A 94 13.23 -8.46 3.36
CA LYS A 94 13.70 -9.05 4.63
C LYS A 94 12.81 -8.71 5.83
N SER A 95 11.85 -7.82 5.63
CA SER A 95 10.91 -7.31 6.63
C SER A 95 9.81 -8.28 7.05
N LEU A 96 9.52 -9.33 6.28
CA LEU A 96 8.49 -10.34 6.60
C LEU A 96 9.08 -11.70 7.00
N GLU A 97 10.37 -11.77 7.33
CA GLU A 97 10.99 -12.95 7.93
C GLU A 97 10.46 -13.16 9.36
N ILE A 98 9.19 -13.57 9.46
CA ILE A 98 8.51 -13.83 10.74
C ILE A 98 8.56 -15.28 11.15
N VAL A 99 8.92 -16.17 10.22
CA VAL A 99 9.10 -17.60 10.45
C VAL A 99 10.58 -17.89 10.56
N ASP A 100 10.93 -18.69 11.58
CA ASP A 100 12.28 -19.20 11.71
C ASP A 100 12.50 -20.34 10.70
N THR A 101 13.05 -19.99 9.54
CA THR A 101 13.33 -20.94 8.46
C THR A 101 14.34 -22.01 8.85
N SER A 102 15.20 -21.76 9.85
CA SER A 102 16.15 -22.74 10.37
C SER A 102 15.43 -23.93 11.00
N SER A 103 14.24 -23.74 11.53
CA SER A 103 13.40 -24.79 12.10
C SER A 103 12.84 -25.77 11.08
N TYR A 104 12.99 -25.47 9.77
CA TYR A 104 12.56 -26.30 8.64
C TYR A 104 13.75 -26.90 7.87
N ALA A 105 14.99 -26.72 8.33
CA ALA A 105 16.19 -27.18 7.62
C ALA A 105 16.22 -28.69 7.42
N ASP A 106 15.69 -29.47 8.37
CA ASP A 106 15.63 -30.92 8.30
C ASP A 106 14.52 -31.42 7.37
N ASN A 107 13.54 -30.56 7.02
CA ASN A 107 12.43 -30.91 6.16
C ASN A 107 11.90 -29.68 5.38
N PRO A 108 12.60 -29.29 4.32
CA PRO A 108 12.25 -28.13 3.49
C PRO A 108 10.88 -28.27 2.81
N ASP A 109 10.41 -29.50 2.55
CA ASP A 109 9.11 -29.74 1.90
C ASP A 109 7.94 -29.24 2.74
N GLU A 110 8.03 -29.24 4.05
CA GLU A 110 7.01 -28.66 4.92
C GLU A 110 6.88 -27.15 4.74
N LEU A 111 7.99 -26.46 4.52
CA LEU A 111 7.96 -25.02 4.25
C LEU A 111 7.31 -24.75 2.88
N VAL A 112 7.53 -25.63 1.89
CA VAL A 112 6.88 -25.58 0.57
C VAL A 112 5.37 -25.65 0.72
N ILE A 113 4.88 -26.68 1.41
CA ILE A 113 3.45 -26.88 1.66
C ILE A 113 2.87 -25.75 2.50
N GLY A 114 3.63 -25.28 3.48
CA GLY A 114 3.29 -24.12 4.31
C GLY A 114 3.10 -22.85 3.48
N GLN A 115 3.95 -22.61 2.49
CA GLN A 115 3.80 -21.47 1.60
C GLN A 115 2.55 -21.59 0.70
N ILE A 116 2.20 -22.78 0.23
CA ILE A 116 0.94 -23.02 -0.48
C ILE A 116 -0.25 -22.67 0.43
N ALA A 117 -0.23 -23.16 1.68
CA ALA A 117 -1.28 -22.87 2.66
C ALA A 117 -1.37 -21.35 2.95
N MET A 118 -0.24 -20.67 3.06
CA MET A 118 -0.15 -19.21 3.23
C MET A 118 -0.79 -18.48 2.03
N LEU A 119 -0.43 -18.84 0.82
CA LEU A 119 -0.97 -18.22 -0.39
C LEU A 119 -2.48 -18.41 -0.51
N VAL A 120 -2.99 -19.62 -0.21
CA VAL A 120 -4.45 -19.90 -0.18
C VAL A 120 -5.13 -19.06 0.90
N GLY A 121 -4.55 -19.00 2.10
CA GLY A 121 -5.11 -18.23 3.22
C GLY A 121 -5.20 -16.75 2.90
N CYS A 122 -4.12 -16.19 2.36
CA CYS A 122 -4.03 -14.79 1.97
C CYS A 122 -4.98 -14.44 0.82
N SER A 123 -4.94 -15.20 -0.29
CA SER A 123 -5.79 -14.94 -1.47
C SER A 123 -7.27 -15.06 -1.14
N THR A 124 -7.65 -16.08 -0.39
CA THR A 124 -9.05 -16.29 0.04
C THR A 124 -9.54 -15.12 0.87
N TRP A 125 -8.75 -14.66 1.85
CA TRP A 125 -9.13 -13.51 2.67
C TRP A 125 -9.25 -12.23 1.85
N LEU A 126 -8.27 -11.92 0.98
CA LEU A 126 -8.31 -10.73 0.12
C LEU A 126 -9.54 -10.70 -0.78
N ILE A 127 -9.88 -11.83 -1.39
CA ILE A 127 -11.08 -11.96 -2.24
C ILE A 127 -12.34 -11.74 -1.39
N ILE A 128 -12.47 -12.40 -0.24
CA ILE A 128 -13.60 -12.22 0.68
C ILE A 128 -13.72 -10.77 1.10
N ALA A 129 -12.64 -10.14 1.58
CA ALA A 129 -12.62 -8.75 2.00
C ALA A 129 -13.06 -7.81 0.87
N THR A 130 -12.59 -8.05 -0.36
CA THR A 130 -12.96 -7.27 -1.54
C THR A 130 -14.45 -7.43 -1.87
N PHE A 131 -15.00 -8.64 -1.77
CA PHE A 131 -16.44 -8.86 -1.95
C PHE A 131 -17.28 -8.06 -0.95
N TYR A 132 -16.83 -7.93 0.28
CA TYR A 132 -17.45 -7.10 1.30
C TYR A 132 -17.04 -5.62 1.24
N SER A 133 -16.29 -5.22 0.19
CA SER A 133 -15.85 -3.83 0.00
C SER A 133 -14.97 -3.31 1.15
N MET A 134 -14.17 -4.20 1.75
CA MET A 134 -13.25 -3.89 2.84
C MET A 134 -11.87 -3.58 2.27
N PRO A 135 -11.32 -2.37 2.45
CA PRO A 135 -9.92 -2.10 2.20
C PRO A 135 -9.08 -2.76 3.30
N VAL A 136 -8.29 -3.75 2.93
CA VAL A 136 -7.44 -4.51 3.85
C VAL A 136 -6.00 -4.55 3.34
N SER A 137 -5.05 -4.77 4.24
CA SER A 137 -3.63 -4.83 3.88
C SER A 137 -3.24 -6.22 3.39
N SER A 138 -2.71 -6.30 2.20
CA SER A 138 -2.10 -7.51 1.61
C SER A 138 -0.95 -8.03 2.47
N ILE A 139 -0.08 -7.14 2.97
CA ILE A 139 1.04 -7.49 3.87
C ILE A 139 0.55 -8.13 5.18
N HIS A 140 -0.50 -7.57 5.81
CA HIS A 140 -1.06 -8.16 7.04
C HIS A 140 -1.79 -9.47 6.77
N SER A 141 -2.40 -9.63 5.60
CA SER A 141 -3.01 -10.88 5.17
C SER A 141 -1.95 -11.97 5.00
N LEU A 142 -0.80 -11.64 4.37
CA LEU A 142 0.36 -12.53 4.25
C LEU A 142 0.93 -12.87 5.63
N LEU A 143 1.11 -11.86 6.51
CA LEU A 143 1.59 -12.06 7.87
C LEU A 143 0.71 -13.07 8.64
N GLY A 144 -0.60 -12.85 8.65
CA GLY A 144 -1.54 -13.73 9.31
C GLY A 144 -1.50 -15.14 8.77
N ALA A 145 -1.51 -15.29 7.44
CA ALA A 145 -1.46 -16.58 6.78
C ALA A 145 -0.13 -17.32 7.03
N THR A 146 0.99 -16.59 7.07
CA THR A 146 2.31 -17.15 7.42
C THR A 146 2.34 -17.67 8.86
N MET A 147 1.79 -16.89 9.80
CA MET A 147 1.64 -17.34 11.17
C MET A 147 0.76 -18.60 11.25
N GLY A 148 -0.32 -18.67 10.48
CA GLY A 148 -1.28 -19.77 10.49
C GLY A 148 -0.66 -21.11 10.17
N PHE A 149 0.06 -21.25 9.06
CA PHE A 149 0.71 -22.53 8.73
C PHE A 149 1.84 -22.89 9.71
N SER A 150 2.61 -21.86 10.14
CA SER A 150 3.71 -22.09 11.08
C SER A 150 3.21 -22.57 12.45
N PHE A 151 2.06 -22.07 12.91
CA PHE A 151 1.42 -22.58 14.13
C PHE A 151 1.07 -24.07 14.04
N VAL A 152 0.58 -24.53 12.89
CA VAL A 152 0.27 -25.95 12.69
C VAL A 152 1.53 -26.80 12.70
N LEU A 153 2.60 -26.35 12.04
CA LEU A 153 3.83 -27.13 11.88
C LEU A 153 4.78 -27.08 13.09
N ARG A 154 4.95 -25.91 13.68
CA ARG A 154 5.98 -25.66 14.72
C ARG A 154 5.42 -25.04 16.00
N GLY A 155 4.12 -24.78 16.05
CA GLY A 155 3.50 -24.09 17.18
C GLY A 155 4.07 -22.69 17.37
N VAL A 156 4.09 -22.24 18.62
CA VAL A 156 4.54 -20.87 18.99
C VAL A 156 6.04 -20.64 18.70
N ARG A 157 6.85 -21.73 18.65
CA ARG A 157 8.31 -21.65 18.47
C ARG A 157 8.73 -21.35 17.03
N GLY A 158 7.89 -21.67 16.05
CA GLY A 158 8.17 -21.39 14.64
C GLY A 158 8.06 -19.90 14.25
N ILE A 159 7.68 -19.03 15.19
CA ILE A 159 7.40 -17.61 14.93
C ILE A 159 8.40 -16.71 15.66
N ILE A 160 8.97 -15.78 14.91
CA ILE A 160 9.86 -14.74 15.44
C ILE A 160 9.00 -13.60 15.98
N TRP A 161 8.57 -13.71 17.25
CA TRP A 161 7.63 -12.78 17.90
C TRP A 161 8.11 -11.34 17.94
N GLU A 162 9.42 -11.12 17.98
CA GLU A 162 9.97 -9.76 17.90
C GLU A 162 9.59 -9.07 16.59
N ARG A 163 9.65 -9.80 15.46
CA ARG A 163 9.24 -9.29 14.15
C ARG A 163 7.73 -9.01 14.10
N VAL A 164 6.93 -9.92 14.65
CA VAL A 164 5.48 -9.73 14.74
C VAL A 164 5.14 -8.49 15.58
N ALA A 165 5.82 -8.29 16.70
CA ALA A 165 5.63 -7.12 17.55
C ALA A 165 6.00 -5.80 16.82
N TRP A 166 7.10 -5.81 16.05
CA TRP A 166 7.47 -4.68 15.20
C TRP A 166 6.41 -4.35 14.16
N VAL A 167 5.89 -5.35 13.45
CA VAL A 167 4.81 -5.15 12.46
C VAL A 167 3.56 -4.60 13.15
N ALA A 168 3.19 -5.12 14.33
CA ALA A 168 2.06 -4.64 15.11
C ALA A 168 2.23 -3.17 15.55
N LEU A 169 3.44 -2.78 15.95
CA LEU A 169 3.75 -1.39 16.30
C LEU A 169 3.59 -0.47 15.08
N VAL A 170 4.16 -0.86 13.94
CA VAL A 170 4.08 -0.07 12.70
C VAL A 170 2.63 0.01 12.20
N TRP A 171 1.84 -1.05 12.36
CA TRP A 171 0.42 -1.06 12.05
C TRP A 171 -0.35 0.06 12.76
N ILE A 172 -0.02 0.34 14.02
CA ILE A 172 -0.66 1.40 14.79
C ILE A 172 -0.08 2.78 14.45
N LEU A 173 1.24 2.86 14.26
CA LEU A 173 1.92 4.14 14.06
C LEU A 173 1.78 4.70 12.64
N SER A 174 1.84 3.86 11.61
CA SER A 174 1.84 4.32 10.22
C SER A 174 0.60 5.13 9.83
N PRO A 175 -0.65 4.74 10.16
CA PRO A 175 -1.81 5.57 9.85
C PRO A 175 -1.82 6.91 10.61
N VAL A 176 -1.27 6.95 11.83
CA VAL A 176 -1.19 8.19 12.61
C VAL A 176 -0.16 9.15 12.01
N VAL A 177 1.03 8.63 11.67
CA VAL A 177 2.11 9.42 11.05
C VAL A 177 1.67 9.94 9.68
N SER A 178 1.07 9.08 8.88
CA SER A 178 0.53 9.46 7.56
C SER A 178 -0.57 10.52 7.66
N ALA A 179 -1.47 10.40 8.64
CA ALA A 179 -2.48 11.42 8.93
C ALA A 179 -1.85 12.78 9.25
N ILE A 180 -0.78 12.79 10.07
CA ILE A 180 -0.07 14.02 10.41
C ILE A 180 0.55 14.66 9.16
N PHE A 181 1.24 13.88 8.31
CA PHE A 181 1.80 14.41 7.06
C PHE A 181 0.71 14.94 6.12
N SER A 182 -0.40 14.26 5.99
CA SER A 182 -1.55 14.73 5.20
C SER A 182 -2.13 16.04 5.73
N MET A 183 -2.28 16.15 7.04
CA MET A 183 -2.76 17.38 7.68
C MET A 183 -1.79 18.53 7.49
N ILE A 184 -0.47 18.29 7.60
CA ILE A 184 0.55 19.32 7.34
C ILE A 184 0.52 19.75 5.88
N THR A 185 0.47 18.80 4.94
CA THR A 185 0.40 19.09 3.50
C THR A 185 -0.83 19.93 3.18
N PHE A 186 -1.99 19.52 3.69
CA PHE A 186 -3.22 20.27 3.48
C PHE A 186 -3.16 21.66 4.13
N PHE A 187 -2.63 21.78 5.34
CA PHE A 187 -2.47 23.06 6.03
C PHE A 187 -1.59 24.03 5.22
N VAL A 188 -0.47 23.55 4.68
CA VAL A 188 0.40 24.37 3.82
C VAL A 188 -0.36 24.87 2.59
N ILE A 189 -1.05 23.98 1.88
CA ILE A 189 -1.85 24.33 0.69
C ILE A 189 -2.96 25.32 1.06
N ASP A 190 -3.65 25.08 2.14
CA ASP A 190 -4.76 25.90 2.59
C ASP A 190 -4.30 27.32 2.91
N VAL A 191 -3.25 27.47 3.71
CA VAL A 191 -2.73 28.79 4.11
C VAL A 191 -2.08 29.53 2.94
N THR A 192 -1.30 28.86 2.12
CA THR A 192 -0.54 29.50 1.04
C THR A 192 -1.38 29.79 -0.20
N ILE A 193 -2.32 28.92 -0.55
CA ILE A 193 -3.07 28.97 -1.80
C ILE A 193 -4.55 29.25 -1.57
N LEU A 194 -5.25 28.40 -0.82
CA LEU A 194 -6.71 28.44 -0.76
C LEU A 194 -7.24 29.64 0.04
N ARG A 195 -6.47 30.20 0.99
CA ARG A 195 -6.81 31.43 1.75
C ARG A 195 -6.26 32.71 1.12
N ALA A 196 -5.54 32.63 0.00
CA ALA A 196 -5.00 33.81 -0.65
C ALA A 196 -6.13 34.70 -1.19
N LYS A 197 -5.87 36.02 -1.33
CA LYS A 197 -6.84 36.96 -1.91
C LYS A 197 -7.27 36.56 -3.34
N ASN A 198 -6.35 35.98 -4.12
CA ASN A 198 -6.59 35.45 -5.45
C ASN A 198 -6.06 34.01 -5.52
N PRO A 199 -6.83 33.01 -5.05
CA PRO A 199 -6.34 31.63 -4.88
C PRO A 199 -5.84 31.00 -6.19
N VAL A 200 -6.54 31.23 -7.31
CA VAL A 200 -6.14 30.71 -8.63
C VAL A 200 -4.80 31.30 -9.09
N LYS A 201 -4.61 32.61 -8.96
CA LYS A 201 -3.35 33.26 -9.37
C LYS A 201 -2.19 32.79 -8.50
N THR A 202 -2.39 32.73 -7.18
CA THR A 202 -1.37 32.27 -6.22
C THR A 202 -1.07 30.80 -6.45
N GLY A 203 -2.10 29.97 -6.68
CA GLY A 203 -1.93 28.54 -6.99
C GLY A 203 -1.13 28.31 -8.26
N LEU A 204 -1.44 29.00 -9.35
CA LEU A 204 -0.66 28.92 -10.60
C LEU A 204 0.81 29.38 -10.41
N PHE A 205 1.06 30.36 -9.56
CA PHE A 205 2.41 30.82 -9.25
C PHE A 205 3.21 29.77 -8.44
N LEU A 206 2.58 29.11 -7.47
CA LEU A 206 3.24 28.10 -6.61
C LEU A 206 3.25 26.71 -7.24
N LEU A 207 2.47 26.46 -8.29
CA LEU A 207 2.35 25.19 -8.97
C LEU A 207 3.71 24.54 -9.31
N PRO A 208 4.69 25.26 -9.90
CA PRO A 208 6.01 24.69 -10.20
C PRO A 208 6.73 24.12 -8.97
N VAL A 209 6.63 24.80 -7.84
CA VAL A 209 7.24 24.35 -6.57
C VAL A 209 6.55 23.10 -6.06
N VAL A 210 5.21 23.06 -6.10
CA VAL A 210 4.45 21.89 -5.66
C VAL A 210 4.78 20.68 -6.53
N TYR A 211 4.86 20.84 -7.87
CA TYR A 211 5.28 19.76 -8.77
C TYR A 211 6.69 19.28 -8.46
N ALA A 212 7.63 20.19 -8.24
CA ALA A 212 9.01 19.83 -7.91
C ALA A 212 9.09 19.02 -6.61
N VAL A 213 8.38 19.44 -5.56
CA VAL A 213 8.35 18.73 -4.28
C VAL A 213 7.71 17.33 -4.44
N VAL A 214 6.61 17.22 -5.16
CA VAL A 214 5.93 15.93 -5.40
C VAL A 214 6.81 14.98 -6.18
N VAL A 215 7.43 15.44 -7.27
CA VAL A 215 8.32 14.59 -8.09
C VAL A 215 9.56 14.20 -7.28
N PHE A 216 10.16 15.14 -6.54
CA PHE A 216 11.29 14.82 -5.65
C PHE A 216 10.96 13.66 -4.70
N THR A 217 9.85 13.79 -3.96
CA THR A 217 9.45 12.80 -2.95
C THR A 217 9.18 11.44 -3.60
N ASN A 218 8.43 11.39 -4.70
CA ASN A 218 8.05 10.12 -5.32
C ASN A 218 9.22 9.46 -6.07
N VAL A 219 10.08 10.24 -6.73
CA VAL A 219 11.28 9.68 -7.38
C VAL A 219 12.27 9.17 -6.33
N LEU A 220 12.45 9.91 -5.23
CA LEU A 220 13.31 9.47 -4.13
C LEU A 220 12.77 8.17 -3.51
N LEU A 221 11.45 8.07 -3.29
CA LEU A 221 10.80 6.85 -2.82
C LEU A 221 11.09 5.68 -3.77
N PHE A 222 10.86 5.87 -5.06
CA PHE A 222 11.10 4.84 -6.08
C PHE A 222 12.56 4.36 -6.13
N LEU A 223 13.52 5.30 -6.11
CA LEU A 223 14.93 4.95 -6.16
C LEU A 223 15.41 4.30 -4.85
N GLN A 224 14.81 4.64 -3.71
CA GLN A 224 15.15 4.04 -2.40
C GLN A 224 14.51 2.66 -2.20
N ASP A 225 13.36 2.40 -2.84
CA ASP A 225 12.72 1.08 -2.83
C ASP A 225 13.53 0.03 -3.61
N GLY A 226 14.50 0.49 -4.39
CA GLY A 226 15.62 -0.29 -4.90
C GLY A 226 15.24 -1.37 -5.90
N SER A 227 14.89 -1.00 -7.12
CA SER A 227 14.74 -2.00 -8.18
C SER A 227 16.07 -2.72 -8.45
N ARG A 228 16.12 -4.02 -8.15
CA ARG A 228 17.28 -4.86 -8.48
C ARG A 228 17.44 -5.08 -9.98
N VAL A 229 16.36 -4.97 -10.77
CA VAL A 229 16.45 -5.04 -12.24
C VAL A 229 17.33 -3.93 -12.78
N PHE A 230 17.24 -2.75 -12.19
CA PHE A 230 17.99 -1.56 -12.60
C PHE A 230 19.17 -1.25 -11.67
N HIS A 231 19.54 -2.18 -10.77
CA HIS A 231 20.61 -2.00 -9.77
C HIS A 231 20.45 -0.72 -8.93
N PHE A 232 19.21 -0.31 -8.63
CA PHE A 232 18.97 0.90 -7.83
C PHE A 232 19.33 0.70 -6.37
N ASP A 233 19.29 -0.53 -5.87
CA ASP A 233 19.73 -0.92 -4.52
C ASP A 233 21.25 -0.71 -4.30
N GLU A 234 22.03 -0.65 -5.36
CA GLU A 234 23.48 -0.38 -5.33
C GLU A 234 23.82 1.10 -5.40
N ILE A 235 22.83 1.97 -5.71
CA ILE A 235 23.06 3.40 -5.90
C ILE A 235 23.19 4.11 -4.52
N PRO A 236 24.30 4.77 -4.23
CA PRO A 236 24.46 5.53 -2.99
C PRO A 236 23.39 6.63 -2.84
N LEU A 237 22.89 6.83 -1.62
CA LEU A 237 21.85 7.82 -1.28
C LEU A 237 22.11 9.22 -1.89
N LEU A 238 23.35 9.65 -1.95
CA LEU A 238 23.69 10.95 -2.53
C LEU A 238 23.30 11.06 -4.01
N TYR A 239 23.51 10.00 -4.79
CA TYR A 239 23.14 9.98 -6.21
C TYR A 239 21.63 9.89 -6.39
N THR A 240 20.91 9.11 -5.56
CA THR A 240 19.46 9.07 -5.60
C THR A 240 18.84 10.42 -5.27
N ILE A 241 19.39 11.15 -4.28
CA ILE A 241 18.97 12.52 -3.98
C ILE A 241 19.27 13.46 -5.16
N ALA A 242 20.45 13.37 -5.77
CA ALA A 242 20.83 14.25 -6.89
C ALA A 242 19.92 14.02 -8.12
N VAL A 243 19.63 12.76 -8.48
CA VAL A 243 18.71 12.42 -9.57
C VAL A 243 17.29 12.89 -9.27
N SER A 244 16.82 12.66 -8.04
CA SER A 244 15.49 13.12 -7.59
C SER A 244 15.37 14.63 -7.67
N LEU A 245 16.41 15.36 -7.26
CA LEU A 245 16.44 16.83 -7.33
C LEU A 245 16.47 17.32 -8.78
N LEU A 246 17.25 16.70 -9.66
CA LEU A 246 17.29 17.04 -11.08
C LEU A 246 15.90 16.89 -11.72
N LEU A 247 15.24 15.73 -11.52
CA LEU A 247 13.90 15.47 -12.05
C LEU A 247 12.85 16.40 -11.43
N ALA A 248 12.99 16.75 -10.16
CA ALA A 248 12.14 17.72 -9.49
C ALA A 248 12.25 19.11 -10.15
N VAL A 249 13.45 19.58 -10.40
CA VAL A 249 13.70 20.88 -11.07
C VAL A 249 13.13 20.85 -12.48
N LEU A 250 13.36 19.79 -13.26
CA LEU A 250 12.80 19.62 -14.59
C LEU A 250 11.25 19.62 -14.57
N SER A 251 10.65 18.95 -13.60
CA SER A 251 9.19 18.95 -13.44
C SER A 251 8.64 20.33 -13.08
N GLY A 252 9.37 21.09 -12.26
CA GLY A 252 9.03 22.49 -11.95
C GLY A 252 9.05 23.39 -13.19
N PHE A 253 10.07 23.25 -14.04
CA PHE A 253 10.14 23.95 -15.33
C PHE A 253 8.98 23.52 -16.27
N LEU A 254 8.70 22.22 -16.36
CA LEU A 254 7.57 21.72 -17.13
C LEU A 254 6.24 22.28 -16.61
N ALA A 255 6.09 22.37 -15.29
CA ALA A 255 4.92 22.98 -14.67
C ALA A 255 4.81 24.49 -15.01
N LEU A 256 5.92 25.19 -15.02
CA LEU A 256 5.95 26.63 -15.30
C LEU A 256 5.59 26.92 -16.78
N PHE A 257 6.19 26.20 -17.71
CA PHE A 257 6.09 26.54 -19.15
C PHE A 257 5.02 25.77 -19.90
N VAL A 258 4.58 24.61 -19.41
CA VAL A 258 3.63 23.74 -20.10
C VAL A 258 2.34 23.55 -19.30
N THR A 259 2.40 22.91 -18.11
CA THR A 259 1.18 22.53 -17.41
C THR A 259 0.43 23.73 -16.83
N GLY A 260 1.13 24.73 -16.30
CA GLY A 260 0.53 25.96 -15.79
C GLY A 260 -0.26 26.75 -16.84
N PRO A 261 0.33 27.09 -18.01
CA PRO A 261 -0.39 27.71 -19.11
C PRO A 261 -1.59 26.90 -19.63
N ILE A 262 -1.44 25.57 -19.75
CA ILE A 262 -2.56 24.69 -20.15
C ILE A 262 -3.68 24.75 -19.12
N MET A 263 -3.35 24.66 -17.86
CA MET A 263 -4.28 24.68 -16.74
C MET A 263 -5.02 26.02 -16.67
N LYS A 264 -4.29 27.13 -16.80
CA LYS A 264 -4.87 28.46 -16.87
C LYS A 264 -5.91 28.55 -17.98
N ARG A 265 -5.56 28.16 -19.22
CA ARG A 265 -6.48 28.15 -20.36
C ARG A 265 -7.71 27.27 -20.14
N ARG A 266 -7.54 26.11 -19.49
CA ARG A 266 -8.67 25.21 -19.14
C ARG A 266 -9.61 25.88 -18.14
N LEU A 267 -9.06 26.50 -17.09
CA LEU A 267 -9.85 27.15 -16.04
C LEU A 267 -10.59 28.40 -16.57
N GLU A 268 -10.02 29.11 -17.53
CA GLU A 268 -10.68 30.24 -18.22
C GLU A 268 -11.85 29.79 -19.10
N LYS A 269 -11.70 28.65 -19.78
CA LYS A 269 -12.76 28.07 -20.64
C LYS A 269 -13.89 27.40 -19.88
N THR A 270 -13.65 27.02 -18.62
CA THR A 270 -14.65 26.35 -17.81
C THR A 270 -15.65 27.39 -17.31
N SER A 271 -16.89 27.34 -17.87
CA SER A 271 -17.99 28.20 -17.43
C SER A 271 -18.23 28.07 -15.93
N THR A 272 -18.75 29.15 -15.32
CA THR A 272 -19.00 29.24 -13.86
C THR A 272 -20.09 28.28 -13.38
N GLU A 273 -20.79 27.61 -14.26
CA GLU A 273 -21.75 26.53 -13.95
C GLU A 273 -21.09 25.17 -13.87
N LEU A 274 -20.11 25.05 -12.99
CA LEU A 274 -19.58 23.77 -12.62
C LEU A 274 -20.61 23.05 -11.75
N PRO A 275 -20.89 21.74 -11.97
CA PRO A 275 -21.66 20.99 -11.01
C PRO A 275 -21.04 21.26 -9.64
N ARG A 276 -21.87 21.77 -8.73
CA ARG A 276 -21.45 22.04 -7.36
C ARG A 276 -21.07 20.72 -6.72
N ILE A 277 -19.79 20.32 -6.89
CA ILE A 277 -19.24 19.20 -6.16
C ILE A 277 -19.36 19.59 -4.70
N ALA A 278 -20.38 19.03 -4.05
CA ALA A 278 -20.66 19.17 -2.62
C ALA A 278 -20.87 20.58 -2.04
N SER A 279 -21.51 21.50 -2.77
CA SER A 279 -21.95 22.78 -2.20
C SER A 279 -23.22 22.67 -1.33
N SER A 280 -23.79 21.47 -1.18
CA SER A 280 -25.02 21.25 -0.40
C SER A 280 -24.81 21.07 1.11
N LEU A 281 -23.62 21.31 1.64
CA LEU A 281 -23.32 21.17 3.06
C LEU A 281 -22.96 22.52 3.67
N SER A 282 -23.90 23.47 3.64
CA SER A 282 -23.91 24.58 4.59
C SER A 282 -24.24 24.02 5.98
N TYR A 283 -23.26 23.42 6.66
CA TYR A 283 -23.39 23.16 8.07
C TYR A 283 -22.84 24.36 8.84
N SER A 284 -23.74 25.21 9.31
CA SER A 284 -23.44 26.24 10.29
C SER A 284 -23.16 25.55 11.62
N PHE A 285 -21.88 25.43 12.01
CA PHE A 285 -21.54 25.13 13.39
C PHE A 285 -21.58 26.41 14.22
N PRO A 286 -22.55 26.56 15.16
CA PRO A 286 -22.66 27.77 15.97
C PRO A 286 -21.72 27.78 17.18
N ILE A 287 -20.82 26.82 17.35
CA ILE A 287 -20.04 26.70 18.57
C ILE A 287 -18.67 27.34 18.37
N ARG A 288 -18.49 28.56 18.87
CA ARG A 288 -17.16 29.16 19.06
C ARG A 288 -16.33 28.24 19.97
N PRO A 289 -15.18 27.77 19.51
CA PRO A 289 -14.35 26.83 20.28
C PRO A 289 -13.89 27.49 21.58
N ARG A 290 -14.20 26.86 22.73
CA ARG A 290 -13.67 27.25 24.03
C ARG A 290 -12.33 26.53 24.25
N GLY A 291 -11.34 27.27 24.75
CA GLY A 291 -9.97 26.76 24.98
C GLY A 291 -8.98 27.05 23.83
N TRP A 292 -7.73 27.23 24.18
CA TRP A 292 -6.67 27.66 23.24
C TRP A 292 -6.39 26.60 22.18
N LEU A 293 -6.35 25.31 22.54
CA LEU A 293 -6.07 24.22 21.60
C LEU A 293 -7.18 24.10 20.55
N ARG A 294 -8.45 24.16 20.97
CA ARG A 294 -9.58 24.14 20.03
C ARG A 294 -9.61 25.36 19.12
N LYS A 295 -9.20 26.53 19.62
CA LYS A 295 -9.08 27.73 18.79
C LYS A 295 -7.94 27.58 17.78
N ALA A 296 -6.81 27.01 18.17
CA ALA A 296 -5.67 26.76 17.27
C ALA A 296 -6.05 25.75 16.16
N VAL A 297 -6.70 24.65 16.53
CA VAL A 297 -7.21 23.67 15.54
C VAL A 297 -8.26 24.31 14.62
N TYR A 298 -9.19 25.09 15.17
CA TYR A 298 -10.20 25.79 14.37
C TYR A 298 -9.57 26.82 13.40
N TRP A 299 -8.51 27.50 13.84
CA TRP A 299 -7.77 28.43 12.99
C TRP A 299 -6.96 27.69 11.91
N ALA A 300 -6.31 26.61 12.27
CA ALA A 300 -5.53 25.78 11.35
C ALA A 300 -6.41 25.11 10.30
N PHE A 301 -7.55 24.57 10.73
CA PHE A 301 -8.50 23.82 9.91
C PHE A 301 -9.92 24.35 10.11
N PRO A 302 -10.24 25.52 9.55
CA PRO A 302 -11.59 26.08 9.70
C PRO A 302 -12.61 25.14 9.06
N PRO A 303 -13.66 24.76 9.81
CA PRO A 303 -14.70 23.91 9.27
C PRO A 303 -15.40 24.63 8.11
N LEU A 304 -15.61 23.89 7.02
CA LEU A 304 -16.54 24.22 5.93
C LEU A 304 -16.44 25.65 5.37
N ARG A 305 -15.25 25.96 4.82
CA ARG A 305 -15.13 27.13 3.94
C ARG A 305 -15.52 26.73 2.51
N ASN A 306 -16.27 27.58 1.81
CA ASN A 306 -16.46 27.45 0.36
C ASN A 306 -15.16 27.83 -0.34
N ASP A 307 -14.32 26.85 -0.61
CA ASP A 307 -13.09 27.05 -1.36
C ASP A 307 -13.41 27.41 -2.83
N ASP A 308 -12.56 28.24 -3.44
CA ASP A 308 -12.66 28.52 -4.87
C ASP A 308 -12.49 27.23 -5.68
N GLN A 309 -13.57 26.84 -6.37
CA GLN A 309 -13.61 25.58 -7.13
C GLN A 309 -12.55 25.54 -8.24
N LYS A 310 -12.16 26.69 -8.82
CA LYS A 310 -11.10 26.76 -9.80
C LYS A 310 -9.73 26.52 -9.15
N ALA A 311 -9.50 27.09 -7.96
CA ALA A 311 -8.25 26.88 -7.21
C ALA A 311 -8.08 25.41 -6.75
N VAL A 312 -9.16 24.79 -6.29
CA VAL A 312 -9.16 23.36 -5.89
C VAL A 312 -8.82 22.46 -7.08
N ARG A 313 -9.32 22.79 -8.29
CA ARG A 313 -9.03 22.03 -9.52
C ARG A 313 -7.58 22.12 -9.99
N LEU A 314 -6.81 23.09 -9.53
CA LEU A 314 -5.36 23.11 -9.80
C LEU A 314 -4.66 21.85 -9.31
N PHE A 315 -5.19 21.22 -8.28
CA PHE A 315 -4.63 19.99 -7.67
C PHE A 315 -5.05 18.70 -8.37
N SER A 316 -6.02 18.73 -9.31
CA SER A 316 -6.51 17.51 -9.98
C SER A 316 -5.40 16.76 -10.71
N PHE A 317 -4.55 17.47 -11.45
CA PHE A 317 -3.46 16.81 -12.18
C PHE A 317 -2.34 16.31 -11.24
N LEU A 318 -2.05 17.05 -10.18
CA LEU A 318 -1.13 16.61 -9.13
C LEU A 318 -1.63 15.34 -8.44
N GLN A 319 -2.93 15.27 -8.17
CA GLN A 319 -3.56 14.09 -7.60
C GLN A 319 -3.47 12.88 -8.54
N ILE A 320 -3.73 13.05 -9.85
CA ILE A 320 -3.53 11.96 -10.82
C ILE A 320 -2.09 11.50 -10.84
N MET A 321 -1.15 12.43 -10.75
CA MET A 321 0.28 12.10 -10.77
C MET A 321 0.69 11.31 -9.52
N THR A 322 0.25 11.71 -8.31
CA THR A 322 0.50 10.96 -7.08
C THR A 322 -0.15 9.59 -7.11
N ALA A 323 -1.39 9.48 -7.62
CA ALA A 323 -2.07 8.21 -7.82
C ALA A 323 -1.31 7.28 -8.77
N CYS A 324 -0.75 7.81 -9.87
CA CYS A 324 0.07 7.03 -10.79
C CYS A 324 1.37 6.54 -10.15
N PHE A 325 2.03 7.34 -9.32
CA PHE A 325 3.20 6.90 -8.56
C PHE A 325 2.83 5.81 -7.54
N ALA A 326 1.71 5.96 -6.83
CA ALA A 326 1.21 4.95 -5.92
C ALA A 326 0.89 3.64 -6.65
N GLY A 327 0.17 3.69 -7.79
CA GLY A 327 -0.13 2.51 -8.61
C GLY A 327 1.13 1.83 -9.15
N PHE A 328 2.15 2.60 -9.53
CA PHE A 328 3.45 2.04 -9.90
C PHE A 328 4.10 1.26 -8.74
N ALA A 329 4.09 1.82 -7.54
CA ALA A 329 4.62 1.17 -6.34
C ALA A 329 3.81 -0.10 -5.98
N HIS A 330 2.48 -0.07 -6.13
CA HIS A 330 1.62 -1.25 -5.94
C HIS A 330 1.96 -2.35 -6.93
N GLY A 331 2.06 -2.06 -8.22
CA GLY A 331 2.42 -3.06 -9.24
C GLY A 331 3.75 -3.75 -8.94
N ALA A 332 4.74 -2.99 -8.43
CA ALA A 332 6.02 -3.55 -8.00
C ALA A 332 5.86 -4.50 -6.79
N ASN A 333 5.12 -4.08 -5.76
CA ASN A 333 4.98 -4.81 -4.51
C ASN A 333 4.07 -6.04 -4.64
N ASP A 334 2.92 -5.90 -5.31
CA ASP A 334 1.92 -6.96 -5.42
C ASP A 334 2.45 -8.14 -6.23
N VAL A 335 3.12 -7.85 -7.34
CA VAL A 335 3.77 -8.90 -8.15
C VAL A 335 4.92 -9.54 -7.38
N THR A 336 5.72 -8.76 -6.65
CA THR A 336 6.77 -9.28 -5.79
C THR A 336 6.21 -10.23 -4.72
N ASN A 337 5.10 -9.89 -4.08
CA ASN A 337 4.45 -10.73 -3.07
C ASN A 337 3.92 -12.06 -3.64
N CYS A 338 3.57 -12.10 -4.92
CA CYS A 338 3.18 -13.33 -5.62
C CYS A 338 4.40 -14.16 -6.06
N VAL A 339 5.45 -13.48 -6.55
CA VAL A 339 6.64 -14.15 -7.12
C VAL A 339 7.60 -14.66 -6.06
N ALA A 340 7.75 -13.95 -4.93
CA ALA A 340 8.76 -14.27 -3.93
C ALA A 340 8.58 -15.66 -3.30
N PRO A 341 7.40 -16.10 -2.86
CA PRO A 341 7.19 -17.45 -2.36
C PRO A 341 7.61 -18.52 -3.36
N MET A 342 7.32 -18.28 -4.64
CA MET A 342 7.68 -19.17 -5.74
C MET A 342 9.18 -19.27 -5.94
N ARG A 343 9.88 -18.13 -5.89
CA ARG A 343 11.34 -18.09 -6.03
C ARG A 343 12.03 -18.80 -4.86
N ASP A 344 11.54 -18.62 -3.65
CA ASP A 344 12.08 -19.26 -2.45
C ASP A 344 11.90 -20.78 -2.54
N LEU A 345 10.77 -21.25 -3.04
CA LEU A 345 10.52 -22.67 -3.31
C LEU A 345 11.48 -23.23 -4.36
N ILE A 346 11.68 -22.54 -5.48
CA ILE A 346 12.62 -22.94 -6.54
C ILE A 346 14.05 -23.03 -5.97
N SER A 347 14.43 -22.07 -5.10
CA SER A 347 15.76 -22.07 -4.49
C SER A 347 15.98 -23.23 -3.53
N MET A 348 14.95 -23.63 -2.78
CA MET A 348 15.00 -24.78 -1.87
C MET A 348 15.06 -26.11 -2.61
N TYR A 349 14.29 -26.26 -3.68
CA TYR A 349 14.24 -27.49 -4.47
C TYR A 349 15.56 -27.79 -5.19
N ASN A 350 16.30 -26.74 -5.53
CA ASN A 350 17.58 -26.86 -6.25
C ASN A 350 18.78 -26.89 -5.29
N HIS A 351 18.68 -27.48 -4.12
CA HIS A 351 19.81 -27.70 -3.20
C HIS A 351 21.00 -28.34 -3.92
N GLY A 352 21.91 -27.51 -4.45
CA GLY A 352 23.17 -27.92 -5.07
C GLY A 352 23.39 -27.48 -6.52
N TYR A 353 22.47 -26.80 -7.18
CA TYR A 353 22.71 -26.28 -8.54
C TYR A 353 23.08 -24.80 -8.52
N GLN A 354 24.20 -24.48 -9.18
CA GLN A 354 24.69 -23.13 -9.47
C GLN A 354 23.58 -22.24 -10.06
N GLU A 355 23.73 -20.93 -9.88
CA GLU A 355 22.91 -19.90 -10.55
C GLU A 355 22.81 -20.19 -12.06
N ASP A 356 21.72 -20.80 -12.46
CA ASP A 356 21.49 -21.15 -13.85
C ASP A 356 20.45 -20.18 -14.45
N ASN A 357 20.64 -19.77 -15.69
CA ASN A 357 19.78 -18.86 -16.45
C ASN A 357 18.31 -19.34 -16.52
N THR A 358 18.05 -20.63 -16.27
CA THR A 358 16.70 -21.20 -16.18
C THR A 358 15.87 -20.65 -15.04
N LYS A 359 16.51 -20.25 -13.91
CA LYS A 359 15.80 -19.66 -12.74
C LYS A 359 15.20 -18.29 -13.08
N LEU A 360 15.92 -17.48 -13.84
CA LEU A 360 15.46 -16.16 -14.28
C LEU A 360 14.21 -16.29 -15.15
N ASN A 361 14.17 -17.28 -16.05
CA ASN A 361 13.05 -17.50 -16.95
C ASN A 361 11.77 -17.85 -16.19
N ILE A 362 11.81 -18.75 -15.20
CA ILE A 362 10.62 -19.14 -14.44
C ILE A 362 10.10 -17.96 -13.63
N THR A 363 10.98 -17.21 -12.94
CA THR A 363 10.60 -16.02 -12.17
C THR A 363 9.91 -14.98 -13.07
N VAL A 364 10.41 -14.77 -14.29
CA VAL A 364 9.78 -13.86 -15.26
C VAL A 364 8.39 -14.36 -15.68
N TYR A 365 8.23 -15.66 -15.97
CA TYR A 365 6.91 -16.21 -16.34
C TYR A 365 5.90 -16.08 -15.19
N VAL A 366 6.30 -16.38 -13.96
CA VAL A 366 5.44 -16.20 -12.79
C VAL A 366 5.09 -14.73 -12.59
N GLY A 367 6.07 -13.83 -12.74
CA GLY A 367 5.84 -12.39 -12.65
C GLY A 367 4.87 -11.87 -13.69
N LEU A 368 4.98 -12.31 -14.95
CA LEU A 368 4.03 -11.95 -16.00
C LEU A 368 2.62 -12.49 -15.71
N LEU A 369 2.51 -13.74 -15.24
CA LEU A 369 1.24 -14.34 -14.87
C LEU A 369 0.61 -13.58 -13.68
N SER A 370 1.40 -13.25 -12.67
CA SER A 370 0.95 -12.47 -11.51
C SER A 370 0.52 -11.07 -11.91
N THR A 371 1.25 -10.41 -12.83
CA THR A 371 0.85 -9.12 -13.39
C THR A 371 -0.52 -9.21 -14.06
N LEU A 372 -0.75 -10.21 -14.92
CA LEU A 372 -2.05 -10.43 -15.56
C LEU A 372 -3.15 -10.69 -14.53
N ALA A 373 -2.85 -11.42 -13.47
CA ALA A 373 -3.79 -11.68 -12.38
C ALA A 373 -4.18 -10.40 -11.64
N VAL A 374 -3.20 -9.55 -11.30
CA VAL A 374 -3.43 -8.23 -10.68
C VAL A 374 -4.36 -7.39 -11.56
N LEU A 375 -4.05 -7.28 -12.85
CA LEU A 375 -4.90 -6.54 -13.79
C LEU A 375 -6.31 -7.11 -13.88
N LEU A 376 -6.47 -8.42 -13.89
CA LEU A 376 -7.78 -9.06 -13.86
C LEU A 376 -8.55 -8.69 -12.58
N GLY A 377 -7.88 -8.66 -11.44
CA GLY A 377 -8.46 -8.22 -10.16
C GLY A 377 -8.97 -6.78 -10.22
N ILE A 378 -8.16 -5.85 -10.74
CA ILE A 378 -8.53 -4.44 -10.92
C ILE A 378 -9.83 -4.32 -11.71
N TRP A 379 -9.89 -4.95 -12.89
CA TRP A 379 -11.02 -4.81 -13.81
C TRP A 379 -12.29 -5.54 -13.38
N THR A 380 -12.19 -6.57 -12.54
CA THR A 380 -13.36 -7.36 -12.11
C THR A 380 -13.97 -6.88 -10.81
N LEU A 381 -13.17 -6.75 -9.76
CA LEU A 381 -13.64 -6.50 -8.39
C LEU A 381 -13.20 -5.16 -7.81
N GLY A 382 -12.22 -4.47 -8.40
CA GLY A 382 -11.59 -3.26 -7.85
C GLY A 382 -12.56 -2.11 -7.57
N ILE A 383 -13.64 -2.00 -8.36
CA ILE A 383 -14.68 -0.96 -8.16
C ILE A 383 -15.29 -0.98 -6.75
N ARG A 384 -15.35 -2.18 -6.11
CA ARG A 384 -15.99 -2.33 -4.80
C ARG A 384 -15.24 -1.57 -3.71
N VAL A 385 -13.92 -1.72 -3.69
CA VAL A 385 -13.07 -1.08 -2.66
C VAL A 385 -12.82 0.39 -3.01
N ILE A 386 -12.68 0.74 -4.29
CA ILE A 386 -12.58 2.14 -4.75
C ILE A 386 -13.74 2.99 -4.21
N ARG A 387 -14.96 2.49 -4.26
CA ARG A 387 -16.13 3.21 -3.73
C ARG A 387 -16.05 3.43 -2.23
N THR A 388 -15.62 2.43 -1.48
CA THR A 388 -15.46 2.56 -0.02
C THR A 388 -14.44 3.63 0.34
N VAL A 389 -13.27 3.59 -0.27
CA VAL A 389 -12.16 4.53 0.00
C VAL A 389 -12.49 5.94 -0.53
N GLY A 390 -13.01 6.03 -1.75
CA GLY A 390 -13.23 7.30 -2.41
C GLY A 390 -14.52 8.04 -2.01
N GLU A 391 -15.62 7.30 -1.82
CA GLU A 391 -16.95 7.90 -1.68
C GLU A 391 -17.56 7.70 -0.29
N ASP A 392 -17.28 6.53 0.32
CA ASP A 392 -17.99 6.14 1.53
C ASP A 392 -17.27 6.50 2.83
N PHE A 393 -16.01 6.87 2.78
CA PHE A 393 -15.24 7.21 3.97
C PHE A 393 -15.41 8.68 4.37
N ALA A 394 -15.08 9.59 3.45
CA ALA A 394 -15.22 11.03 3.61
C ALA A 394 -15.44 11.73 2.26
N LYS A 395 -16.15 12.85 2.28
CA LYS A 395 -16.23 13.69 1.08
C LYS A 395 -14.94 14.47 0.89
N MET A 396 -14.29 14.26 -0.23
CA MET A 396 -13.02 14.89 -0.58
C MET A 396 -13.16 15.78 -1.83
N ASN A 397 -12.22 16.71 -1.99
CA ASN A 397 -12.01 17.48 -3.21
C ASN A 397 -10.56 17.24 -3.70
N PRO A 398 -10.18 17.68 -4.92
CA PRO A 398 -8.85 17.41 -5.44
C PRO A 398 -7.69 17.89 -4.56
N ALA A 399 -7.83 19.01 -3.84
CA ALA A 399 -6.78 19.49 -2.93
C ALA A 399 -6.64 18.59 -1.68
N THR A 400 -7.77 18.12 -1.13
CA THR A 400 -7.74 17.16 0.00
C THR A 400 -7.28 15.78 -0.45
N GLY A 401 -7.75 15.30 -1.60
CA GLY A 401 -7.32 14.00 -2.15
C GLY A 401 -5.81 13.97 -2.42
N PHE A 402 -5.29 15.03 -3.07
CA PHE A 402 -3.86 15.20 -3.24
C PHE A 402 -3.10 15.19 -1.89
N SER A 403 -3.59 15.92 -0.89
CA SER A 403 -2.93 15.97 0.43
C SER A 403 -2.92 14.61 1.12
N VAL A 404 -3.97 13.81 0.96
CA VAL A 404 -4.07 12.44 1.47
C VAL A 404 -3.02 11.54 0.81
N GLU A 405 -3.00 11.50 -0.52
CA GLU A 405 -2.07 10.68 -1.29
C GLU A 405 -0.61 11.07 -1.04
N PHE A 406 -0.33 12.38 -1.06
CA PHE A 406 1.03 12.88 -0.84
C PHE A 406 1.52 12.65 0.59
N GLY A 407 0.65 12.79 1.60
CA GLY A 407 0.98 12.46 2.99
C GLY A 407 1.27 10.97 3.19
N ALA A 408 0.54 10.09 2.53
CA ALA A 408 0.81 8.67 2.51
C ALA A 408 2.16 8.35 1.84
N ALA A 409 2.47 9.02 0.72
CA ALA A 409 3.76 8.86 0.03
C ALA A 409 4.95 9.31 0.89
N ILE A 410 4.83 10.42 1.63
CA ILE A 410 5.89 10.87 2.56
C ILE A 410 6.07 9.84 3.69
N CYS A 411 4.99 9.28 4.22
CA CYS A 411 5.07 8.24 5.24
C CYS A 411 5.78 7.00 4.70
N ALA A 412 5.44 6.58 3.47
CA ALA A 412 6.09 5.47 2.79
C ALA A 412 7.59 5.71 2.58
N LEU A 413 7.98 6.90 2.14
CA LEU A 413 9.39 7.26 1.99
C LEU A 413 10.13 7.19 3.34
N ALA A 414 9.54 7.72 4.40
CA ALA A 414 10.15 7.70 5.73
C ALA A 414 10.34 6.27 6.24
N THR A 415 9.37 5.39 6.04
CA THR A 415 9.47 3.98 6.46
C THR A 415 10.45 3.18 5.62
N ASN A 416 10.52 3.43 4.29
CA ASN A 416 11.47 2.75 3.40
C ASN A 416 12.93 3.09 3.73
N ILE A 417 13.25 4.35 4.01
CA ILE A 417 14.61 4.76 4.42
C ILE A 417 15.11 3.98 5.65
N TYR A 418 14.19 3.60 6.55
CA TYR A 418 14.50 2.84 7.75
C TYR A 418 14.23 1.33 7.62
N ASN A 419 13.88 0.84 6.42
CA ASN A 419 13.49 -0.56 6.16
C ASN A 419 12.38 -1.05 7.11
N ILE A 420 11.38 -0.20 7.38
CA ILE A 420 10.25 -0.51 8.25
C ILE A 420 9.08 -1.01 7.38
N PRO A 421 8.61 -2.25 7.57
CA PRO A 421 7.48 -2.76 6.80
C PRO A 421 6.21 -2.01 7.15
N GLN A 422 5.57 -1.42 6.15
CA GLN A 422 4.35 -0.65 6.33
C GLN A 422 3.25 -1.07 5.34
N SER A 423 2.01 -0.76 5.68
CA SER A 423 0.86 -0.95 4.81
C SER A 423 0.44 0.38 4.17
N MET A 424 0.44 0.44 2.84
CA MET A 424 -0.06 1.60 2.10
C MET A 424 -1.55 1.85 2.38
N THR A 425 -2.36 0.79 2.46
CA THR A 425 -3.78 0.87 2.84
C THR A 425 -3.97 1.58 4.17
N HIS A 426 -3.17 1.23 5.19
CA HIS A 426 -3.26 1.86 6.51
C HIS A 426 -2.84 3.33 6.46
N CYS A 427 -1.79 3.66 5.71
CA CYS A 427 -1.33 5.02 5.52
C CYS A 427 -2.39 5.88 4.83
N LEU A 428 -2.96 5.39 3.72
CA LEU A 428 -3.96 6.13 2.96
C LEU A 428 -5.24 6.34 3.78
N VAL A 429 -5.79 5.28 4.35
CA VAL A 429 -7.02 5.35 5.16
C VAL A 429 -6.79 6.19 6.42
N GLY A 430 -5.63 6.07 7.07
CA GLY A 430 -5.23 6.92 8.18
C GLY A 430 -5.20 8.40 7.80
N SER A 431 -4.66 8.72 6.62
CA SER A 431 -4.64 10.07 6.04
C SER A 431 -6.04 10.62 5.77
N ILE A 432 -6.93 9.81 5.17
CA ILE A 432 -8.33 10.18 4.93
C ILE A 432 -9.04 10.45 6.26
N PHE A 433 -8.83 9.57 7.23
CA PHE A 433 -9.45 9.70 8.56
C PHE A 433 -8.95 10.95 9.28
N GLY A 434 -7.64 11.16 9.38
CA GLY A 434 -7.04 12.32 10.06
C GLY A 434 -7.49 13.63 9.44
N LEU A 435 -7.41 13.76 8.12
CA LEU A 435 -7.86 14.95 7.41
C LEU A 435 -9.39 15.13 7.50
N GLY A 436 -10.14 14.03 7.45
CA GLY A 436 -11.58 14.02 7.64
C GLY A 436 -12.01 14.48 9.03
N LEU A 437 -11.29 14.13 10.10
CA LEU A 437 -11.54 14.60 11.45
C LEU A 437 -11.37 16.12 11.59
N VAL A 438 -10.31 16.65 11.00
CA VAL A 438 -9.94 18.06 11.17
C VAL A 438 -10.80 18.97 10.32
N ARG A 439 -11.06 18.56 9.06
CA ARG A 439 -11.76 19.40 8.09
C ARG A 439 -13.27 19.16 8.04
N SER A 440 -13.69 17.95 8.25
CA SER A 440 -15.04 17.50 7.92
C SER A 440 -15.76 16.83 9.08
N GLY A 441 -15.32 16.95 10.30
CA GLY A 441 -15.81 16.27 11.50
C GLY A 441 -17.17 15.55 11.41
N PRO A 442 -18.28 16.22 11.03
CA PRO A 442 -19.58 15.59 10.81
C PRO A 442 -19.74 14.89 9.47
N ILE A 443 -18.78 15.00 8.54
CA ILE A 443 -18.85 14.43 7.19
C ILE A 443 -18.20 13.04 7.14
N LEU A 444 -17.41 12.66 8.16
CA LEU A 444 -16.93 11.29 8.31
C LEU A 444 -18.10 10.34 8.54
N LYS A 445 -18.23 9.36 7.68
CA LYS A 445 -19.20 8.28 7.86
C LYS A 445 -18.70 7.28 8.91
N TRP A 446 -18.94 7.54 10.18
CA TRP A 446 -18.46 6.73 11.30
C TRP A 446 -18.77 5.23 11.18
N LYS A 447 -19.87 4.89 10.48
CA LYS A 447 -20.20 3.49 10.19
C LYS A 447 -19.11 2.84 9.33
N THR A 448 -18.69 3.51 8.26
CA THR A 448 -17.61 3.04 7.37
C THR A 448 -16.27 3.00 8.10
N VAL A 449 -15.96 4.03 8.90
CA VAL A 449 -14.75 4.05 9.73
C VAL A 449 -14.66 2.82 10.62
N LYS A 450 -15.71 2.54 11.42
CA LYS A 450 -15.74 1.36 12.30
C LYS A 450 -15.60 0.06 11.50
N TYR A 451 -16.24 -0.02 10.35
CA TYR A 451 -16.21 -1.20 9.49
C TYR A 451 -14.80 -1.48 8.97
N VAL A 452 -14.09 -0.43 8.51
CA VAL A 452 -12.71 -0.55 8.02
C VAL A 452 -11.75 -0.89 9.18
N PHE A 453 -11.87 -0.25 10.34
CA PHE A 453 -11.04 -0.62 11.49
C PHE A 453 -11.29 -2.07 11.95
N LEU A 454 -12.53 -2.54 11.91
CA LEU A 454 -12.88 -3.92 12.22
C LEU A 454 -12.22 -4.89 11.20
N SER A 455 -12.24 -4.55 9.90
CA SER A 455 -11.60 -5.38 8.87
C SER A 455 -10.10 -5.53 9.09
N TRP A 456 -9.42 -4.48 9.56
CA TRP A 456 -8.01 -4.52 9.90
C TRP A 456 -7.71 -5.50 11.05
N ILE A 457 -8.53 -5.45 12.11
CA ILE A 457 -8.39 -6.38 13.25
C ILE A 457 -8.64 -7.83 12.81
N LEU A 458 -9.60 -8.06 11.90
CA LEU A 458 -9.95 -9.38 11.41
C LEU A 458 -8.93 -9.95 10.41
N THR A 459 -8.16 -9.12 9.73
CA THR A 459 -7.27 -9.54 8.64
C THR A 459 -6.26 -10.61 9.08
N ILE A 460 -5.49 -10.35 10.14
CA ILE A 460 -4.47 -11.30 10.62
C ILE A 460 -5.10 -12.61 11.11
N PRO A 461 -6.09 -12.61 12.03
CA PRO A 461 -6.65 -13.87 12.53
C PRO A 461 -7.40 -14.66 11.46
N VAL A 462 -8.15 -14.02 10.56
CA VAL A 462 -8.93 -14.76 9.56
C VAL A 462 -8.02 -15.38 8.49
N SER A 463 -7.08 -14.63 7.93
CA SER A 463 -6.11 -15.18 6.97
C SER A 463 -5.28 -16.29 7.61
N GLY A 464 -4.90 -16.13 8.88
CA GLY A 464 -4.18 -17.15 9.65
C GLY A 464 -4.99 -18.41 9.88
N LEU A 465 -6.26 -18.30 10.27
CA LEU A 465 -7.13 -19.46 10.46
C LEU A 465 -7.39 -20.22 9.16
N ILE A 466 -7.58 -19.52 8.04
CA ILE A 466 -7.74 -20.16 6.73
C ILE A 466 -6.45 -20.91 6.37
N SER A 467 -5.29 -20.29 6.51
CA SER A 467 -4.00 -20.90 6.24
C SER A 467 -3.74 -22.12 7.13
N ALA A 468 -4.03 -22.01 8.43
CA ALA A 468 -3.91 -23.13 9.37
C ALA A 468 -4.82 -24.30 9.00
N ALA A 469 -6.08 -24.02 8.63
CA ALA A 469 -7.02 -25.06 8.20
C ALA A 469 -6.53 -25.75 6.92
N VAL A 470 -6.05 -24.99 5.94
CA VAL A 470 -5.48 -25.55 4.70
C VAL A 470 -4.24 -26.38 5.00
N MET A 471 -3.34 -25.90 5.87
CA MET A 471 -2.15 -26.65 6.27
C MET A 471 -2.50 -27.99 6.93
N TYR A 472 -3.46 -27.96 7.86
CA TYR A 472 -3.95 -29.18 8.52
C TYR A 472 -4.56 -30.18 7.51
N LEU A 473 -5.33 -29.71 6.54
CA LEU A 473 -5.88 -30.54 5.48
C LEU A 473 -4.78 -31.12 4.58
N LEU A 474 -3.80 -30.32 4.20
CA LEU A 474 -2.67 -30.78 3.39
C LEU A 474 -1.84 -31.85 4.12
N GLN A 475 -1.61 -31.70 5.42
CA GLN A 475 -0.99 -32.73 6.23
C GLN A 475 -1.79 -34.05 6.20
N ALA A 476 -3.09 -33.98 6.46
CA ALA A 476 -3.94 -35.18 6.52
C ALA A 476 -4.08 -35.90 5.16
N VAL A 477 -3.85 -35.21 4.04
CA VAL A 477 -3.90 -35.81 2.68
C VAL A 477 -2.53 -36.40 2.31
N LEU A 478 -1.44 -35.87 2.86
CA LEU A 478 -0.07 -36.28 2.52
C LEU A 478 0.48 -37.34 3.47
N GLU A 479 -0.15 -37.55 4.64
CA GLU A 479 0.07 -38.70 5.54
C GLU A 479 -0.65 -39.96 5.02
#